data_45fac0521c6ed20453af725d10b25c5b
#
_entry.id   45fac0521c6ed20453af725d10b25c5b
#
_cell.length_a   1.000
_cell.length_b   1.000
_cell.length_c   1.000
_cell.angle_alpha   90.00
_cell.angle_beta   90.00
_cell.angle_gamma   90.00
#
_symmetry.space_group_name_H-M   'P 1'
#
loop_
_entity.id
_entity.type
_entity.pdbx_description
1 polymer ?
#
loop_
_entity_poly.entity_id
_entity_poly.type
_entity_poly.pdbx_seq_one_letter_code
_entity_poly.pdbx_strand_id
1 'polypeptide(L)'
;LEIFEVNKTIRSIQAFINDDLSNWYIRRSRRRFWATELTEDKKAVYNTTYELLTELCRLIAPFAPYLSEEIYRDLTNEESVHLASYPRANEELIDLELEEKMEITQTLVTLGRASREESKIKVRQPIQKVLVDGKYEAKISDVVDLIKEELNVKEVVFAADLSEYMNFSLKPNFKALGPVLGKKMGIFAGALGKLNANEVVPKLESGEKVSVDLAGESFEFGKDDVLINISAKEGFDVCMENNIFVILDTNLTSELIEEGYAREFISKVQQLRKSSNFEVLDNIDIKYSSDDEIANAIRNFDEYIKTETLAL
;
A
#
# COMPACT_ATOMS: atom_id res chain seq x y z
N LEU A 1 -4.41 8.09 -27.64
CA LEU A 1 -4.17 7.57 -29.00
C LEU A 1 -4.21 8.66 -30.07
N GLU A 2 -5.14 9.61 -29.98
CA GLU A 2 -5.33 10.67 -30.98
C GLU A 2 -4.05 11.52 -31.26
N ILE A 3 -3.17 11.66 -30.28
CA ILE A 3 -1.89 12.36 -30.39
C ILE A 3 -0.71 11.42 -30.65
N PHE A 4 -0.99 10.15 -31.00
CA PHE A 4 0.00 9.10 -31.29
C PHE A 4 1.00 8.78 -30.16
N GLU A 5 0.72 9.13 -28.93
CA GLU A 5 1.54 8.74 -27.77
C GLU A 5 1.25 7.30 -27.30
N VAL A 6 1.44 6.34 -28.19
CA VAL A 6 1.14 4.90 -27.99
C VAL A 6 1.80 4.35 -26.72
N ASN A 7 3.06 4.73 -26.47
CA ASN A 7 3.81 4.25 -25.30
C ASN A 7 3.17 4.68 -23.97
N LYS A 8 2.66 5.91 -23.89
CA LYS A 8 1.98 6.39 -22.68
C LYS A 8 0.68 5.62 -22.47
N THR A 9 -0.11 5.46 -23.53
CA THR A 9 -1.36 4.71 -23.49
C THR A 9 -1.14 3.28 -22.99
N ILE A 10 -0.17 2.55 -23.58
CA ILE A 10 0.13 1.18 -23.17
C ILE A 10 0.57 1.11 -21.71
N ARG A 11 1.45 2.03 -21.26
CA ARG A 11 1.90 2.06 -19.86
C ARG A 11 0.75 2.32 -18.88
N SER A 12 -0.17 3.23 -19.20
CA SER A 12 -1.36 3.47 -18.36
C SER A 12 -2.25 2.24 -18.28
N ILE A 13 -2.47 1.54 -19.40
CA ILE A 13 -3.24 0.29 -19.42
C ILE A 13 -2.52 -0.80 -18.58
N GLN A 14 -1.21 -0.94 -18.74
CA GLN A 14 -0.42 -1.91 -17.96
C GLN A 14 -0.46 -1.60 -16.46
N ALA A 15 -0.33 -0.33 -16.07
CA ALA A 15 -0.45 0.09 -14.67
C ALA A 15 -1.84 -0.28 -14.12
N PHE A 16 -2.91 0.09 -14.82
CA PHE A 16 -4.27 -0.28 -14.42
C PHE A 16 -4.45 -1.80 -14.26
N ILE A 17 -3.99 -2.60 -15.25
CA ILE A 17 -4.13 -4.06 -15.19
C ILE A 17 -3.36 -4.65 -14.00
N ASN A 18 -2.13 -4.20 -13.78
CA ASN A 18 -1.27 -4.78 -12.77
C ASN A 18 -1.61 -4.28 -11.37
N ASP A 19 -1.69 -2.97 -11.20
CA ASP A 19 -1.73 -2.34 -9.89
C ASP A 19 -3.17 -2.27 -9.36
N ASP A 20 -4.11 -1.74 -10.17
CA ASP A 20 -5.49 -1.54 -9.73
C ASP A 20 -6.34 -2.80 -9.88
N LEU A 21 -6.33 -3.43 -11.06
CA LEU A 21 -7.21 -4.57 -11.32
C LEU A 21 -6.69 -5.85 -10.67
N SER A 22 -5.48 -6.31 -11.01
CA SER A 22 -4.97 -7.62 -10.57
C SER A 22 -4.51 -7.59 -9.11
N ASN A 23 -3.57 -6.71 -8.77
CA ASN A 23 -2.93 -6.69 -7.45
C ASN A 23 -3.79 -6.02 -6.37
N TRP A 24 -4.80 -5.24 -6.73
CA TRP A 24 -5.71 -4.63 -5.78
C TRP A 24 -7.10 -5.28 -5.84
N TYR A 25 -7.89 -5.01 -6.87
CA TYR A 25 -9.29 -5.41 -6.93
C TYR A 25 -9.50 -6.94 -6.92
N ILE A 26 -8.91 -7.67 -7.87
CA ILE A 26 -9.09 -9.13 -7.98
C ILE A 26 -8.53 -9.85 -6.77
N ARG A 27 -7.32 -9.50 -6.33
CA ARG A 27 -6.68 -10.15 -5.19
C ARG A 27 -7.51 -9.98 -3.92
N ARG A 28 -8.05 -8.80 -3.65
CA ARG A 28 -8.89 -8.53 -2.49
C ARG A 28 -10.26 -9.16 -2.58
N SER A 29 -10.79 -9.30 -3.78
CA SER A 29 -12.10 -9.89 -4.03
C SER A 29 -12.11 -11.43 -4.02
N ARG A 30 -10.97 -12.09 -3.77
CA ARG A 30 -10.88 -13.57 -3.81
C ARG A 30 -11.92 -14.26 -2.94
N ARG A 31 -12.13 -13.82 -1.70
CA ARG A 31 -13.13 -14.41 -0.78
C ARG A 31 -14.53 -14.29 -1.34
N ARG A 32 -14.86 -13.19 -2.01
CA ARG A 32 -16.15 -12.93 -2.67
C ARG A 32 -16.36 -13.88 -3.86
N PHE A 33 -15.33 -14.08 -4.70
CA PHE A 33 -15.39 -15.03 -5.81
C PHE A 33 -15.61 -16.47 -5.34
N TRP A 34 -14.97 -16.87 -4.25
CA TRP A 34 -14.97 -18.27 -3.76
C TRP A 34 -16.06 -18.55 -2.72
N ALA A 35 -16.88 -17.59 -2.36
CA ALA A 35 -18.03 -17.83 -1.49
C ALA A 35 -18.89 -18.98 -2.05
N THR A 36 -19.38 -19.87 -1.20
CA THR A 36 -20.17 -21.03 -1.63
C THR A 36 -21.55 -20.64 -2.15
N GLU A 37 -22.15 -19.63 -1.51
CA GLU A 37 -23.50 -19.16 -1.88
C GLU A 37 -23.44 -18.05 -2.94
N LEU A 38 -24.43 -18.05 -3.82
CA LEU A 38 -24.61 -17.01 -4.84
C LEU A 38 -25.32 -15.79 -4.22
N THR A 39 -24.60 -15.04 -3.40
CA THR A 39 -25.09 -13.80 -2.78
C THR A 39 -25.12 -12.63 -3.79
N GLU A 40 -25.81 -11.55 -3.45
CA GLU A 40 -25.79 -10.33 -4.27
C GLU A 40 -24.37 -9.74 -4.36
N ASP A 41 -23.58 -9.83 -3.29
CA ASP A 41 -22.18 -9.42 -3.29
C ASP A 41 -21.31 -10.27 -4.24
N LYS A 42 -21.53 -11.59 -4.28
CA LYS A 42 -20.88 -12.46 -5.24
C LYS A 42 -21.26 -12.12 -6.68
N LYS A 43 -22.57 -11.86 -6.94
CA LYS A 43 -23.02 -11.42 -8.27
C LYS A 43 -22.39 -10.09 -8.66
N ALA A 44 -22.32 -9.13 -7.73
CA ALA A 44 -21.74 -7.82 -7.98
C ALA A 44 -20.25 -7.94 -8.39
N VAL A 45 -19.45 -8.73 -7.68
CA VAL A 45 -18.03 -8.89 -8.04
C VAL A 45 -17.84 -9.57 -9.39
N TYR A 46 -18.68 -10.54 -9.75
CA TYR A 46 -18.62 -11.16 -11.08
C TYR A 46 -19.05 -10.19 -12.17
N ASN A 47 -20.14 -9.45 -11.99
CA ASN A 47 -20.63 -8.47 -12.97
C ASN A 47 -19.58 -7.37 -13.21
N THR A 48 -19.03 -6.79 -12.13
CA THR A 48 -17.97 -5.78 -12.24
C THR A 48 -16.75 -6.32 -12.98
N THR A 49 -16.33 -7.54 -12.65
CA THR A 49 -15.17 -8.15 -13.31
C THR A 49 -15.44 -8.44 -14.78
N TYR A 50 -16.63 -8.94 -15.11
CA TYR A 50 -17.06 -9.19 -16.47
C TYR A 50 -17.05 -7.89 -17.31
N GLU A 51 -17.64 -6.82 -16.79
CA GLU A 51 -17.66 -5.51 -17.44
C GLU A 51 -16.25 -4.97 -17.65
N LEU A 52 -15.42 -4.96 -16.61
CA LEU A 52 -14.03 -4.52 -16.70
C LEU A 52 -13.23 -5.31 -17.73
N LEU A 53 -13.33 -6.64 -17.74
CA LEU A 53 -12.60 -7.48 -18.69
C LEU A 53 -13.09 -7.28 -20.13
N THR A 54 -14.40 -7.13 -20.31
CA THR A 54 -14.99 -6.89 -21.64
C THR A 54 -14.54 -5.54 -22.21
N GLU A 55 -14.60 -4.47 -21.41
CA GLU A 55 -14.13 -3.15 -21.83
C GLU A 55 -12.61 -3.12 -22.04
N LEU A 56 -11.86 -3.84 -21.20
CA LEU A 56 -10.41 -3.97 -21.35
C LEU A 56 -10.05 -4.67 -22.66
N CYS A 57 -10.74 -5.74 -23.06
CA CYS A 57 -10.52 -6.40 -24.35
C CYS A 57 -10.73 -5.42 -25.52
N ARG A 58 -11.80 -4.62 -25.48
CA ARG A 58 -12.08 -3.59 -26.51
C ARG A 58 -11.00 -2.51 -26.52
N LEU A 59 -10.50 -2.11 -25.34
CA LEU A 59 -9.46 -1.10 -25.20
C LEU A 59 -8.09 -1.57 -25.71
N ILE A 60 -7.72 -2.84 -25.47
CA ILE A 60 -6.43 -3.39 -25.87
C ILE A 60 -6.42 -4.03 -27.26
N ALA A 61 -7.56 -4.17 -27.92
CA ALA A 61 -7.65 -4.80 -29.23
C ALA A 61 -6.66 -4.23 -30.29
N PRO A 62 -6.39 -2.90 -30.35
CA PRO A 62 -5.39 -2.35 -31.27
C PRO A 62 -3.94 -2.76 -30.98
N PHE A 63 -3.65 -3.19 -29.73
CA PHE A 63 -2.29 -3.52 -29.26
C PHE A 63 -2.04 -5.02 -29.16
N ALA A 64 -3.07 -5.77 -28.76
CA ALA A 64 -3.01 -7.21 -28.55
C ALA A 64 -4.21 -7.91 -29.21
N PRO A 65 -4.31 -7.87 -30.55
CA PRO A 65 -5.53 -8.25 -31.28
C PRO A 65 -5.96 -9.71 -31.04
N TYR A 66 -5.02 -10.65 -30.99
CA TYR A 66 -5.34 -12.06 -30.83
C TYR A 66 -5.79 -12.40 -29.41
N LEU A 67 -5.11 -11.84 -28.40
CA LEU A 67 -5.44 -12.07 -26.99
C LEU A 67 -6.81 -11.46 -26.66
N SER A 68 -7.05 -10.22 -27.11
CA SER A 68 -8.32 -9.55 -26.86
C SER A 68 -9.50 -10.25 -27.56
N GLU A 69 -9.29 -10.76 -28.77
CA GLU A 69 -10.29 -11.53 -29.51
C GLU A 69 -10.71 -12.80 -28.77
N GLU A 70 -9.73 -13.61 -28.34
CA GLU A 70 -10.00 -14.86 -27.64
C GLU A 70 -10.77 -14.65 -26.34
N ILE A 71 -10.29 -13.74 -25.47
CA ILE A 71 -10.93 -13.44 -24.22
C ILE A 71 -12.34 -12.84 -24.44
N TYR A 72 -12.47 -11.92 -25.39
CA TYR A 72 -13.75 -11.26 -25.65
C TYR A 72 -14.83 -12.25 -26.12
N ARG A 73 -14.50 -13.13 -27.03
CA ARG A 73 -15.42 -14.14 -27.53
C ARG A 73 -15.84 -15.13 -26.45
N ASP A 74 -14.89 -15.57 -25.61
CA ASP A 74 -15.19 -16.46 -24.49
C ASP A 74 -16.10 -15.82 -23.44
N LEU A 75 -15.96 -14.52 -23.23
CA LEU A 75 -16.79 -13.80 -22.26
C LEU A 75 -18.18 -13.44 -22.80
N THR A 76 -18.27 -12.99 -24.05
CA THR A 76 -19.50 -12.35 -24.57
C THR A 76 -20.30 -13.22 -25.51
N ASN A 77 -19.71 -14.25 -26.11
CA ASN A 77 -20.23 -15.02 -27.26
C ASN A 77 -20.54 -14.14 -28.52
N GLU A 78 -20.00 -12.92 -28.57
CA GLU A 78 -20.09 -12.05 -29.75
C GLU A 78 -19.13 -12.53 -30.84
N GLU A 79 -19.36 -12.08 -32.09
CA GLU A 79 -18.59 -12.53 -33.25
C GLU A 79 -17.13 -12.16 -33.16
N SER A 80 -16.80 -10.92 -32.81
CA SER A 80 -15.43 -10.42 -32.73
C SER A 80 -15.33 -9.10 -31.96
N VAL A 81 -14.25 -8.96 -31.17
CA VAL A 81 -13.91 -7.68 -30.52
C VAL A 81 -13.61 -6.57 -31.52
N HIS A 82 -13.14 -6.94 -32.72
CA HIS A 82 -12.80 -5.97 -33.77
C HIS A 82 -14.02 -5.40 -34.50
N LEU A 83 -15.21 -5.98 -34.32
CA LEU A 83 -16.47 -5.45 -34.77
C LEU A 83 -17.17 -4.60 -33.70
N ALA A 84 -16.70 -4.68 -32.46
CA ALA A 84 -17.25 -3.90 -31.35
C ALA A 84 -16.81 -2.42 -31.45
N SER A 85 -17.64 -1.53 -30.89
CA SER A 85 -17.27 -0.12 -30.77
C SER A 85 -16.12 0.07 -29.80
N TYR A 86 -15.17 0.95 -30.10
CA TYR A 86 -14.11 1.30 -29.17
C TYR A 86 -14.70 1.96 -27.91
N PRO A 87 -14.18 1.61 -26.70
CA PRO A 87 -14.75 2.09 -25.43
C PRO A 87 -14.69 3.63 -25.33
N ARG A 88 -15.71 4.18 -24.70
CA ARG A 88 -15.72 5.60 -24.34
C ARG A 88 -15.87 5.72 -22.82
N ALA A 89 -15.17 6.69 -22.24
CA ALA A 89 -15.32 6.98 -20.82
C ALA A 89 -16.79 7.37 -20.52
N ASN A 90 -17.34 6.79 -19.47
CA ASN A 90 -18.60 7.22 -18.90
C ASN A 90 -18.31 8.18 -17.75
N GLU A 91 -18.36 9.48 -18.05
CA GLU A 91 -18.02 10.54 -17.08
C GLU A 91 -18.94 10.54 -15.85
N GLU A 92 -20.15 9.98 -15.95
CA GLU A 92 -21.09 9.87 -14.82
C GLU A 92 -20.64 8.86 -13.76
N LEU A 93 -19.75 7.94 -14.12
CA LEU A 93 -19.18 6.95 -13.19
C LEU A 93 -17.87 7.40 -12.54
N ILE A 94 -17.33 8.56 -12.94
CA ILE A 94 -16.10 9.10 -12.36
C ILE A 94 -16.42 9.76 -11.02
N ASP A 95 -15.87 9.21 -9.95
CA ASP A 95 -15.95 9.74 -8.59
C ASP A 95 -14.55 10.13 -8.12
N LEU A 96 -14.20 11.40 -8.33
CA LEU A 96 -12.87 11.92 -8.01
C LEU A 96 -12.54 11.86 -6.51
N GLU A 97 -13.56 11.95 -5.65
CA GLU A 97 -13.35 11.82 -4.20
C GLU A 97 -12.97 10.39 -3.82
N LEU A 98 -13.67 9.41 -4.40
CA LEU A 98 -13.35 7.99 -4.22
C LEU A 98 -11.98 7.64 -4.81
N GLU A 99 -11.64 8.18 -5.98
CA GLU A 99 -10.33 7.97 -6.61
C GLU A 99 -9.20 8.50 -5.73
N GLU A 100 -9.29 9.75 -5.23
CA GLU A 100 -8.31 10.34 -4.32
C GLU A 100 -8.19 9.52 -3.02
N LYS A 101 -9.31 9.10 -2.45
CA LYS A 101 -9.37 8.23 -1.27
C LYS A 101 -8.61 6.93 -1.49
N MET A 102 -8.83 6.27 -2.61
CA MET A 102 -8.18 5.01 -2.94
C MET A 102 -6.69 5.19 -3.25
N GLU A 103 -6.30 6.27 -3.93
CA GLU A 103 -4.89 6.61 -4.19
C GLU A 103 -4.10 6.80 -2.88
N ILE A 104 -4.66 7.57 -1.94
CA ILE A 104 -4.07 7.74 -0.60
C ILE A 104 -3.95 6.38 0.09
N THR A 105 -5.00 5.57 0.08
CA THR A 105 -5.04 4.26 0.73
C THR A 105 -4.00 3.30 0.15
N GLN A 106 -3.90 3.21 -1.17
CA GLN A 106 -2.91 2.38 -1.87
C GLN A 106 -1.48 2.84 -1.59
N THR A 107 -1.25 4.17 -1.55
CA THR A 107 0.05 4.74 -1.20
C THR A 107 0.44 4.37 0.24
N LEU A 108 -0.47 4.53 1.20
CA LEU A 108 -0.23 4.13 2.59
C LEU A 108 0.10 2.64 2.73
N VAL A 109 -0.63 1.78 2.00
CA VAL A 109 -0.36 0.33 1.99
C VAL A 109 1.00 0.02 1.39
N THR A 110 1.38 0.69 0.31
CA THR A 110 2.68 0.51 -0.35
C THR A 110 3.82 0.92 0.58
N LEU A 111 3.72 2.09 1.21
CA LEU A 111 4.69 2.58 2.19
C LEU A 111 4.77 1.67 3.43
N GLY A 112 3.64 1.21 3.94
CA GLY A 112 3.60 0.29 5.07
C GLY A 112 4.26 -1.06 4.76
N ARG A 113 4.15 -1.56 3.53
CA ARG A 113 4.86 -2.77 3.10
C ARG A 113 6.35 -2.53 2.96
N ALA A 114 6.78 -1.38 2.42
CA ALA A 114 8.18 -1.00 2.34
C ALA A 114 8.80 -0.90 3.75
N SER A 115 8.10 -0.26 4.69
CA SER A 115 8.53 -0.16 6.08
C SER A 115 8.66 -1.55 6.75
N ARG A 116 7.73 -2.48 6.48
CA ARG A 116 7.86 -3.88 6.96
C ARG A 116 9.12 -4.57 6.41
N GLU A 117 9.45 -4.32 5.15
CA GLU A 117 10.64 -4.90 4.50
C GLU A 117 11.92 -4.34 5.12
N GLU A 118 12.01 -3.03 5.34
CA GLU A 118 13.14 -2.37 5.99
C GLU A 118 13.34 -2.87 7.43
N SER A 119 12.25 -3.01 8.19
CA SER A 119 12.25 -3.56 9.54
C SER A 119 12.39 -5.09 9.59
N LYS A 120 12.45 -5.78 8.44
CA LYS A 120 12.52 -7.24 8.32
C LYS A 120 11.37 -7.98 9.02
N ILE A 121 10.21 -7.35 9.13
CA ILE A 121 9.01 -7.94 9.71
C ILE A 121 8.21 -8.63 8.59
N LYS A 122 8.04 -9.94 8.72
CA LYS A 122 7.28 -10.74 7.73
C LYS A 122 5.85 -10.24 7.58
N VAL A 123 5.30 -10.31 6.37
CA VAL A 123 3.92 -9.85 6.10
C VAL A 123 2.88 -10.58 6.97
N ARG A 124 3.11 -11.85 7.31
CA ARG A 124 2.20 -12.64 8.17
C ARG A 124 2.33 -12.33 9.65
N GLN A 125 3.40 -11.67 10.08
CA GLN A 125 3.55 -11.22 11.46
C GLN A 125 2.61 -10.04 11.70
N PRO A 126 1.59 -10.16 12.57
CA PRO A 126 0.76 -9.00 12.90
C PRO A 126 1.58 -7.95 13.64
N ILE A 127 1.24 -6.70 13.43
CA ILE A 127 1.79 -5.54 14.13
C ILE A 127 0.67 -4.86 14.89
N GLN A 128 0.97 -4.26 16.04
CA GLN A 128 -0.05 -3.66 16.89
C GLN A 128 -0.73 -2.49 16.18
N LYS A 129 0.05 -1.55 15.65
CA LYS A 129 -0.51 -0.36 15.03
C LYS A 129 0.36 0.20 13.91
N VAL A 130 -0.30 0.91 13.02
CA VAL A 130 0.29 1.81 12.05
C VAL A 130 -0.23 3.23 12.31
N LEU A 131 0.67 4.21 12.25
CA LEU A 131 0.29 5.61 12.43
C LEU A 131 0.34 6.31 11.06
N VAL A 132 -0.65 7.14 10.84
CA VAL A 132 -0.88 7.93 9.62
C VAL A 132 -1.10 9.38 10.05
N ASP A 133 -0.71 10.33 9.21
CA ASP A 133 -0.94 11.75 9.46
C ASP A 133 -2.44 12.04 9.62
N GLY A 134 -2.82 12.67 10.72
CA GLY A 134 -4.20 13.01 11.07
C GLY A 134 -4.96 13.82 10.01
N LYS A 135 -4.25 14.53 9.13
CA LYS A 135 -4.88 15.25 8.01
C LYS A 135 -5.67 14.36 7.05
N TYR A 136 -5.37 13.05 7.02
CA TYR A 136 -6.06 12.10 6.14
C TYR A 136 -7.29 11.46 6.78
N GLU A 137 -7.51 11.62 8.10
CA GLU A 137 -8.61 10.98 8.82
C GLU A 137 -9.97 11.23 8.17
N ALA A 138 -10.29 12.48 7.85
CA ALA A 138 -11.56 12.84 7.22
C ALA A 138 -11.77 12.20 5.84
N LYS A 139 -10.67 11.86 5.14
CA LYS A 139 -10.73 11.30 3.78
C LYS A 139 -10.84 9.78 3.75
N ILE A 140 -10.17 9.09 4.68
CA ILE A 140 -9.98 7.63 4.60
C ILE A 140 -10.50 6.84 5.80
N SER A 141 -11.17 7.48 6.77
CA SER A 141 -11.68 6.79 7.98
C SER A 141 -12.64 5.64 7.67
N ASP A 142 -13.41 5.73 6.61
CA ASP A 142 -14.36 4.70 6.17
C ASP A 142 -13.70 3.51 5.44
N VAL A 143 -12.42 3.64 5.06
CA VAL A 143 -11.64 2.58 4.39
C VAL A 143 -10.46 2.07 5.21
N VAL A 144 -10.40 2.39 6.49
CA VAL A 144 -9.33 1.98 7.42
C VAL A 144 -9.14 0.47 7.47
N ASP A 145 -10.22 -0.30 7.37
CA ASP A 145 -10.15 -1.76 7.40
C ASP A 145 -9.37 -2.32 6.20
N LEU A 146 -9.36 -1.63 5.05
CA LEU A 146 -8.52 -2.00 3.92
C LEU A 146 -7.02 -1.93 4.31
N ILE A 147 -6.64 -0.87 5.01
CA ILE A 147 -5.25 -0.68 5.47
C ILE A 147 -4.86 -1.74 6.50
N LYS A 148 -5.76 -2.03 7.46
CA LYS A 148 -5.53 -3.06 8.48
C LYS A 148 -5.29 -4.42 7.85
N GLU A 149 -6.16 -4.83 6.93
CA GLU A 149 -6.05 -6.11 6.24
C GLU A 149 -4.77 -6.22 5.41
N GLU A 150 -4.46 -5.18 4.63
CA GLU A 150 -3.33 -5.17 3.71
C GLU A 150 -1.97 -5.12 4.42
N LEU A 151 -1.91 -4.41 5.53
CA LEU A 151 -0.70 -4.30 6.36
C LEU A 151 -0.64 -5.32 7.49
N ASN A 152 -1.69 -6.12 7.70
CA ASN A 152 -1.80 -7.03 8.83
C ASN A 152 -1.49 -6.33 10.17
N VAL A 153 -2.20 -5.24 10.42
CA VAL A 153 -2.11 -4.44 11.66
C VAL A 153 -3.44 -4.47 12.41
N LYS A 154 -3.38 -4.39 13.73
CA LYS A 154 -4.58 -4.39 14.57
C LYS A 154 -5.29 -3.05 14.54
N GLU A 155 -4.53 -1.97 14.43
CA GLU A 155 -5.05 -0.61 14.54
C GLU A 155 -4.37 0.33 13.54
N VAL A 156 -5.16 1.29 13.01
CA VAL A 156 -4.67 2.46 12.28
C VAL A 156 -4.94 3.68 13.15
N VAL A 157 -3.90 4.41 13.51
CA VAL A 157 -3.98 5.59 14.38
C VAL A 157 -3.70 6.83 13.53
N PHE A 158 -4.62 7.77 13.55
CA PHE A 158 -4.42 9.09 12.95
C PHE A 158 -3.73 10.01 13.96
N ALA A 159 -2.45 10.27 13.74
CA ALA A 159 -1.63 11.05 14.65
C ALA A 159 -1.70 12.55 14.31
N ALA A 160 -2.05 13.36 15.31
CA ALA A 160 -2.06 14.81 15.17
C ALA A 160 -0.64 15.39 15.15
N ASP A 161 0.30 14.76 15.85
CA ASP A 161 1.72 15.12 15.88
C ASP A 161 2.60 13.90 15.62
N LEU A 162 3.24 13.90 14.47
CA LEU A 162 4.15 12.83 14.07
C LEU A 162 5.54 12.95 14.74
N SER A 163 5.87 14.11 15.32
CA SER A 163 7.16 14.34 15.99
C SER A 163 7.36 13.46 17.25
N GLU A 164 6.28 12.88 17.77
CA GLU A 164 6.36 11.89 18.86
C GLU A 164 7.03 10.58 18.43
N TYR A 165 6.95 10.24 17.14
CA TYR A 165 7.36 8.94 16.59
C TYR A 165 8.57 8.99 15.66
N MET A 166 8.86 10.18 15.12
CA MET A 166 9.97 10.40 14.20
C MET A 166 10.69 11.71 14.49
N ASN A 167 11.92 11.84 13.99
CA ASN A 167 12.70 13.06 14.03
C ASN A 167 12.99 13.52 12.60
N PHE A 168 12.84 14.81 12.38
CA PHE A 168 13.34 15.46 11.18
C PHE A 168 14.78 15.92 11.37
N SER A 169 15.54 15.89 10.29
CA SER A 169 16.83 16.56 10.20
C SER A 169 16.97 17.25 8.86
N LEU A 170 17.62 18.41 8.87
CA LEU A 170 17.79 19.24 7.69
C LEU A 170 19.25 19.17 7.22
N LYS A 171 19.44 18.95 5.92
CA LYS A 171 20.73 19.07 5.26
C LYS A 171 20.65 20.11 4.14
N PRO A 172 21.74 20.86 3.87
CA PRO A 172 21.74 21.78 2.74
C PRO A 172 21.54 21.03 1.40
N ASN A 173 20.72 21.56 0.52
CA ASN A 173 20.69 21.14 -0.86
C ASN A 173 21.86 21.77 -1.62
N PHE A 174 22.99 21.07 -1.66
CA PHE A 174 24.20 21.56 -2.32
C PHE A 174 23.98 21.87 -3.80
N LYS A 175 23.05 21.18 -4.45
CA LYS A 175 22.75 21.34 -5.87
C LYS A 175 22.03 22.69 -6.13
N ALA A 176 21.12 23.05 -5.26
CA ALA A 176 20.37 24.30 -5.34
C ALA A 176 21.21 25.49 -4.83
N LEU A 177 21.81 25.37 -3.66
CA LEU A 177 22.45 26.48 -2.97
C LEU A 177 23.97 26.60 -3.23
N GLY A 178 24.61 25.60 -3.79
CA GLY A 178 26.05 25.67 -4.10
C GLY A 178 26.46 26.88 -4.93
N PRO A 179 25.75 27.21 -6.02
CA PRO A 179 26.02 28.40 -6.82
C PRO A 179 25.75 29.71 -6.07
N VAL A 180 24.84 29.73 -5.09
CA VAL A 180 24.39 30.95 -4.37
C VAL A 180 25.28 31.21 -3.17
N LEU A 181 25.54 30.22 -2.33
CA LEU A 181 26.25 30.37 -1.06
C LEU A 181 27.76 30.12 -1.14
N GLY A 182 28.21 29.33 -2.12
CA GLY A 182 29.63 29.05 -2.29
C GLY A 182 30.35 28.68 -0.99
N LYS A 183 31.30 29.48 -0.55
CA LYS A 183 32.08 29.24 0.68
C LYS A 183 31.23 29.31 1.97
N LYS A 184 30.06 29.96 1.94
CA LYS A 184 29.15 30.07 3.11
C LYS A 184 28.32 28.79 3.33
N MET A 185 28.37 27.77 2.44
CA MET A 185 27.64 26.52 2.59
C MET A 185 27.95 25.78 3.91
N GLY A 186 29.21 25.82 4.38
CA GLY A 186 29.56 25.21 5.66
C GLY A 186 28.92 25.94 6.85
N ILE A 187 28.80 27.25 6.79
CA ILE A 187 28.13 28.06 7.81
C ILE A 187 26.63 27.77 7.81
N PHE A 188 26.02 27.67 6.62
CA PHE A 188 24.62 27.32 6.46
C PHE A 188 24.30 25.90 7.00
N ALA A 189 25.15 24.90 6.70
CA ALA A 189 25.00 23.56 7.26
C ALA A 189 25.07 23.57 8.80
N GLY A 190 25.99 24.32 9.37
CA GLY A 190 26.11 24.50 10.81
C GLY A 190 24.91 25.26 11.43
N ALA A 191 24.34 26.22 10.73
CA ALA A 191 23.14 26.94 11.16
C ALA A 191 21.90 26.02 11.12
N LEU A 192 21.71 25.24 10.06
CA LEU A 192 20.65 24.22 9.96
C LEU A 192 20.69 23.21 11.10
N GLY A 193 21.89 22.73 11.47
CA GLY A 193 22.06 21.77 12.57
C GLY A 193 21.70 22.31 13.95
N LYS A 194 21.54 23.64 14.10
CA LYS A 194 21.10 24.28 15.36
C LYS A 194 19.59 24.53 15.42
N LEU A 195 18.89 24.41 14.29
CA LEU A 195 17.44 24.57 14.23
C LEU A 195 16.74 23.33 14.77
N ASN A 196 15.60 23.52 15.41
CA ASN A 196 14.68 22.44 15.70
C ASN A 196 13.97 22.03 14.39
N ALA A 197 14.45 20.99 13.76
CA ALA A 197 13.90 20.53 12.47
C ALA A 197 12.42 20.15 12.56
N ASN A 198 11.94 19.66 13.71
CA ASN A 198 10.52 19.32 13.92
C ASN A 198 9.60 20.55 13.87
N GLU A 199 10.12 21.73 14.20
CA GLU A 199 9.37 22.99 14.11
C GLU A 199 9.52 23.67 12.74
N VAL A 200 10.66 23.45 12.08
CA VAL A 200 11.00 24.08 10.80
C VAL A 200 10.32 23.38 9.64
N VAL A 201 10.31 22.05 9.63
CA VAL A 201 9.77 21.27 8.52
C VAL A 201 8.30 21.57 8.23
N PRO A 202 7.37 21.65 9.22
CA PRO A 202 5.99 22.01 8.94
C PRO A 202 5.84 23.41 8.26
N LYS A 203 6.68 24.39 8.64
CA LYS A 203 6.69 25.71 8.01
C LYS A 203 7.16 25.65 6.56
N LEU A 204 8.22 24.89 6.29
CA LEU A 204 8.71 24.70 4.92
C LEU A 204 7.68 23.98 4.05
N GLU A 205 6.95 23.01 4.63
CA GLU A 205 5.88 22.28 3.93
C GLU A 205 4.67 23.17 3.63
N SER A 206 4.37 24.17 4.48
CA SER A 206 3.34 25.16 4.21
C SER A 206 3.76 26.24 3.20
N GLY A 207 5.00 26.18 2.69
CA GLY A 207 5.56 27.15 1.75
C GLY A 207 6.15 28.40 2.40
N GLU A 208 6.23 28.43 3.73
CA GLU A 208 6.90 29.50 4.45
C GLU A 208 8.42 29.43 4.29
N LYS A 209 9.08 30.60 4.31
CA LYS A 209 10.53 30.65 4.36
C LYS A 209 11.00 30.83 5.79
N VAL A 210 12.16 30.26 6.09
CA VAL A 210 12.79 30.31 7.40
C VAL A 210 14.12 31.06 7.28
N SER A 211 14.40 31.95 8.23
CA SER A 211 15.62 32.75 8.25
C SER A 211 16.69 32.15 9.18
N VAL A 212 17.93 32.17 8.75
CA VAL A 212 19.10 31.80 9.55
C VAL A 212 20.18 32.90 9.45
N ASP A 213 21.01 33.02 10.48
CA ASP A 213 22.17 33.92 10.48
C ASP A 213 23.38 33.19 9.85
N LEU A 214 23.96 33.81 8.83
CA LEU A 214 25.17 33.37 8.16
C LEU A 214 26.33 34.33 8.43
N ALA A 215 26.86 34.30 9.65
CA ALA A 215 27.97 35.18 10.11
C ALA A 215 27.61 36.67 10.06
N GLY A 216 26.43 37.04 10.57
CA GLY A 216 25.95 38.41 10.67
C GLY A 216 25.06 38.86 9.49
N GLU A 217 24.84 38.01 8.50
CA GLU A 217 23.90 38.25 7.41
C GLU A 217 22.70 37.32 7.55
N SER A 218 21.48 37.85 7.51
CA SER A 218 20.25 37.04 7.50
C SER A 218 20.07 36.40 6.12
N PHE A 219 19.86 35.08 6.08
CA PHE A 219 19.56 34.33 4.87
C PHE A 219 18.25 33.60 5.03
N GLU A 220 17.34 33.78 4.07
CA GLU A 220 16.06 33.09 4.02
C GLU A 220 16.14 31.91 3.07
N PHE A 221 15.64 30.74 3.52
CA PHE A 221 15.60 29.52 2.73
C PHE A 221 14.19 28.90 2.73
N GLY A 222 13.87 28.23 1.65
CA GLY A 222 12.63 27.48 1.45
C GLY A 222 12.84 25.97 1.40
N LYS A 223 11.78 25.23 1.07
CA LYS A 223 11.79 23.76 0.97
C LYS A 223 12.83 23.25 -0.01
N ASP A 224 12.96 23.89 -1.17
CA ASP A 224 13.88 23.45 -2.25
C ASP A 224 15.36 23.64 -1.90
N ASP A 225 15.65 24.48 -0.92
CA ASP A 225 17.01 24.82 -0.47
C ASP A 225 17.60 23.81 0.50
N VAL A 226 16.77 22.89 1.02
CA VAL A 226 17.16 21.87 2.01
C VAL A 226 16.68 20.49 1.62
N LEU A 227 17.42 19.49 2.09
CA LEU A 227 17.01 18.09 2.05
C LEU A 227 16.47 17.72 3.42
N ILE A 228 15.19 17.35 3.48
CA ILE A 228 14.54 16.88 4.71
C ILE A 228 14.81 15.40 4.82
N ASN A 229 15.54 14.98 5.87
CA ASN A 229 15.70 13.57 6.20
C ASN A 229 14.85 13.25 7.41
N ILE A 230 14.29 12.05 7.39
CA ILE A 230 13.44 11.52 8.45
C ILE A 230 14.14 10.32 9.05
N SER A 231 14.04 10.20 10.36
CA SER A 231 14.48 9.01 11.10
C SER A 231 13.41 8.63 12.12
N ALA A 232 13.08 7.36 12.18
CA ALA A 232 12.18 6.85 13.19
C ALA A 232 12.84 6.91 14.59
N LYS A 233 12.03 7.05 15.63
CA LYS A 233 12.46 6.83 17.00
C LYS A 233 12.50 5.33 17.29
N GLU A 234 13.17 4.97 18.38
CA GLU A 234 13.27 3.57 18.83
C GLU A 234 11.89 2.92 18.97
N GLY A 235 11.73 1.72 18.44
CA GLY A 235 10.46 0.99 18.41
C GLY A 235 9.53 1.36 17.26
N PHE A 236 9.95 2.24 16.37
CA PHE A 236 9.19 2.64 15.19
C PHE A 236 10.03 2.52 13.92
N ASP A 237 9.35 2.41 12.80
CA ASP A 237 9.94 2.55 11.46
C ASP A 237 9.08 3.48 10.62
N VAL A 238 9.70 4.27 9.74
CA VAL A 238 9.00 5.31 8.98
C VAL A 238 9.37 5.26 7.50
N CYS A 239 8.35 5.19 6.65
CA CYS A 239 8.48 5.39 5.22
C CYS A 239 7.68 6.60 4.77
N MET A 240 8.18 7.29 3.75
CA MET A 240 7.55 8.49 3.18
C MET A 240 7.66 8.50 1.66
N GLU A 241 6.57 8.92 1.02
CA GLU A 241 6.54 9.28 -0.39
C GLU A 241 5.56 10.44 -0.59
N ASN A 242 5.95 11.45 -1.38
CA ASN A 242 5.10 12.60 -1.72
C ASN A 242 4.40 13.25 -0.51
N ASN A 243 5.10 13.41 0.62
CA ASN A 243 4.56 13.92 1.88
C ASN A 243 3.46 13.06 2.54
N ILE A 244 3.31 11.83 2.11
CA ILE A 244 2.51 10.81 2.80
C ILE A 244 3.47 9.99 3.66
N PHE A 245 3.17 9.89 4.95
CA PHE A 245 3.98 9.18 5.93
C PHE A 245 3.24 7.94 6.43
N VAL A 246 3.98 6.87 6.61
CA VAL A 246 3.54 5.69 7.33
C VAL A 246 4.56 5.37 8.40
N ILE A 247 4.11 5.24 9.64
CA ILE A 247 4.96 4.87 10.76
C ILE A 247 4.44 3.55 11.31
N LEU A 248 5.28 2.51 11.33
CA LEU A 248 4.96 1.23 11.92
C LEU A 248 5.49 1.16 13.36
N ASP A 249 4.66 0.66 14.27
CA ASP A 249 5.09 0.22 15.59
C ASP A 249 5.76 -1.15 15.44
N THR A 250 7.08 -1.18 15.58
CA THR A 250 7.87 -2.41 15.39
C THR A 250 8.00 -3.25 16.69
N ASN A 251 7.38 -2.81 17.78
CA ASN A 251 7.36 -3.56 19.03
C ASN A 251 6.40 -4.74 18.91
N LEU A 252 6.94 -5.94 19.06
CA LEU A 252 6.17 -7.17 19.00
C LEU A 252 5.94 -7.70 20.41
N THR A 253 4.67 -7.83 20.81
CA THR A 253 4.29 -8.51 22.05
C THR A 253 4.34 -10.02 21.85
N SER A 254 4.40 -10.78 22.96
CA SER A 254 4.38 -12.25 22.90
C SER A 254 3.13 -12.77 22.17
N GLU A 255 1.97 -12.14 22.40
CA GLU A 255 0.71 -12.49 21.74
C GLU A 255 0.78 -12.28 20.21
N LEU A 256 1.35 -11.16 19.76
CA LEU A 256 1.53 -10.90 18.32
C LEU A 256 2.51 -11.89 17.67
N ILE A 257 3.54 -12.31 18.39
CA ILE A 257 4.49 -13.32 17.93
C ILE A 257 3.79 -14.66 17.78
N GLU A 258 3.03 -15.09 18.78
CA GLU A 258 2.25 -16.35 18.73
C GLU A 258 1.22 -16.32 17.59
N GLU A 259 0.50 -15.22 17.38
CA GLU A 259 -0.39 -15.08 16.23
C GLU A 259 0.38 -15.17 14.91
N GLY A 260 1.58 -14.61 14.85
CA GLY A 260 2.47 -14.71 13.70
C GLY A 260 2.82 -16.17 13.38
N TYR A 261 3.14 -16.98 14.40
CA TYR A 261 3.36 -18.41 14.23
C TYR A 261 2.12 -19.16 13.77
N ALA A 262 0.95 -18.87 14.34
CA ALA A 262 -0.31 -19.46 13.90
C ALA A 262 -0.61 -19.17 12.43
N ARG A 263 -0.43 -17.93 11.98
CA ARG A 263 -0.60 -17.53 10.57
C ARG A 263 0.42 -18.19 9.63
N GLU A 264 1.65 -18.36 10.06
CA GLU A 264 2.67 -19.08 9.28
C GLU A 264 2.33 -20.56 9.20
N PHE A 265 1.84 -21.17 10.29
CA PHE A 265 1.36 -22.54 10.31
C PHE A 265 0.21 -22.76 9.33
N ILE A 266 -0.84 -21.92 9.38
CA ILE A 266 -1.94 -21.93 8.42
C ILE A 266 -1.43 -21.89 6.99
N SER A 267 -0.48 -20.99 6.71
CA SER A 267 0.10 -20.87 5.36
C SER A 267 0.81 -22.15 4.90
N LYS A 268 1.53 -22.82 5.79
CA LYS A 268 2.18 -24.10 5.50
C LYS A 268 1.17 -25.20 5.24
N VAL A 269 0.11 -25.27 6.05
CA VAL A 269 -0.99 -26.23 5.85
C VAL A 269 -1.66 -26.00 4.49
N GLN A 270 -1.99 -24.75 4.15
CA GLN A 270 -2.61 -24.41 2.87
C GLN A 270 -1.68 -24.73 1.68
N GLN A 271 -0.38 -24.53 1.85
CA GLN A 271 0.60 -24.93 0.82
C GLN A 271 0.64 -26.46 0.63
N LEU A 272 0.58 -27.23 1.73
CA LEU A 272 0.53 -28.70 1.68
C LEU A 272 -0.77 -29.18 1.03
N ARG A 273 -1.93 -28.62 1.37
CA ARG A 273 -3.21 -28.91 0.72
C ARG A 273 -3.11 -28.77 -0.80
N LYS A 274 -2.57 -27.60 -1.25
CA LYS A 274 -2.39 -27.33 -2.68
C LYS A 274 -1.45 -28.34 -3.36
N SER A 275 -0.31 -28.64 -2.73
CA SER A 275 0.68 -29.59 -3.30
C SER A 275 0.19 -31.04 -3.29
N SER A 276 -0.75 -31.38 -2.43
CA SER A 276 -1.39 -32.68 -2.32
C SER A 276 -2.69 -32.81 -3.14
N ASN A 277 -3.01 -31.79 -3.95
CA ASN A 277 -4.21 -31.71 -4.80
C ASN A 277 -5.53 -31.93 -4.03
N PHE A 278 -5.61 -31.43 -2.78
CA PHE A 278 -6.88 -31.39 -2.07
C PHE A 278 -7.83 -30.37 -2.68
N GLU A 279 -9.11 -30.71 -2.68
CA GLU A 279 -10.14 -29.74 -3.06
C GLU A 279 -10.26 -28.62 -2.03
N VAL A 280 -10.76 -27.47 -2.46
CA VAL A 280 -10.83 -26.27 -1.61
C VAL A 280 -11.70 -26.50 -0.36
N LEU A 281 -12.74 -27.32 -0.48
CA LEU A 281 -13.73 -27.60 0.58
C LEU A 281 -13.44 -28.87 1.39
N ASP A 282 -12.35 -29.58 1.11
CA ASP A 282 -12.02 -30.79 1.87
C ASP A 282 -11.72 -30.47 3.34
N ASN A 283 -12.32 -31.24 4.24
CA ASN A 283 -11.92 -31.24 5.64
C ASN A 283 -10.67 -32.09 5.83
N ILE A 284 -9.82 -31.71 6.75
CA ILE A 284 -8.53 -32.37 6.99
C ILE A 284 -8.27 -32.66 8.47
N ASP A 285 -7.48 -33.68 8.74
CA ASP A 285 -6.82 -33.92 10.02
C ASP A 285 -5.37 -33.44 9.94
N ILE A 286 -4.94 -32.60 10.87
CA ILE A 286 -3.57 -32.07 10.92
C ILE A 286 -2.78 -32.78 12.02
N LYS A 287 -1.69 -33.44 11.62
CA LYS A 287 -0.68 -33.95 12.56
C LYS A 287 0.61 -33.16 12.39
N TYR A 288 1.11 -32.63 13.49
CA TYR A 288 2.33 -31.83 13.47
C TYR A 288 3.30 -32.23 14.59
N SER A 289 4.55 -31.88 14.40
CA SER A 289 5.60 -31.94 15.41
C SER A 289 6.33 -30.61 15.38
N SER A 290 6.47 -29.96 16.52
CA SER A 290 7.09 -28.65 16.68
C SER A 290 7.81 -28.54 18.02
N ASP A 291 8.56 -27.47 18.22
CA ASP A 291 9.02 -27.04 19.53
C ASP A 291 7.86 -26.50 20.41
N ASP A 292 8.17 -26.26 21.69
CA ASP A 292 7.17 -25.85 22.67
C ASP A 292 6.55 -24.47 22.35
N GLU A 293 7.30 -23.56 21.75
CA GLU A 293 6.86 -22.21 21.42
C GLU A 293 5.77 -22.26 20.32
N ILE A 294 6.03 -22.97 19.24
CA ILE A 294 5.06 -23.14 18.15
C ILE A 294 3.86 -23.98 18.62
N ALA A 295 4.08 -25.01 19.44
CA ALA A 295 3.00 -25.83 20.01
C ALA A 295 2.06 -25.00 20.89
N ASN A 296 2.58 -24.04 21.65
CA ASN A 296 1.78 -23.10 22.43
C ASN A 296 0.96 -22.17 21.54
N ALA A 297 1.58 -21.59 20.52
CA ALA A 297 0.90 -20.75 19.54
C ALA A 297 -0.25 -21.51 18.84
N ILE A 298 -0.02 -22.76 18.41
CA ILE A 298 -1.08 -23.59 17.78
C ILE A 298 -2.23 -23.83 18.74
N ARG A 299 -1.96 -24.11 20.03
CA ARG A 299 -3.02 -24.31 21.04
C ARG A 299 -3.81 -23.04 21.33
N ASN A 300 -3.12 -21.91 21.46
CA ASN A 300 -3.77 -20.64 21.78
C ASN A 300 -4.64 -20.12 20.61
N PHE A 301 -4.32 -20.51 19.38
CA PHE A 301 -5.03 -20.10 18.16
C PHE A 301 -5.74 -21.29 17.47
N ASP A 302 -6.09 -22.37 18.19
CA ASP A 302 -6.66 -23.61 17.64
C ASP A 302 -7.90 -23.36 16.78
N GLU A 303 -8.90 -22.65 17.30
CA GLU A 303 -10.13 -22.33 16.58
C GLU A 303 -9.88 -21.51 15.31
N TYR A 304 -8.95 -20.56 15.37
CA TYR A 304 -8.57 -19.78 14.20
C TYR A 304 -7.90 -20.65 13.13
N ILE A 305 -6.99 -21.52 13.54
CA ILE A 305 -6.29 -22.45 12.63
C ILE A 305 -7.29 -23.41 11.99
N LYS A 306 -8.20 -24.01 12.77
CA LYS A 306 -9.23 -24.91 12.25
C LYS A 306 -10.13 -24.25 11.22
N THR A 307 -10.60 -23.04 11.52
CA THR A 307 -11.44 -22.26 10.62
C THR A 307 -10.74 -21.96 9.29
N GLU A 308 -9.50 -21.53 9.34
CA GLU A 308 -8.76 -21.13 8.12
C GLU A 308 -8.23 -22.33 7.32
N THR A 309 -8.13 -23.51 7.93
CA THR A 309 -7.59 -24.70 7.26
C THR A 309 -8.65 -25.77 6.97
N LEU A 310 -9.89 -25.60 7.44
CA LEU A 310 -10.96 -26.59 7.44
C LEU A 310 -10.52 -27.88 8.17
N ALA A 311 -9.73 -27.75 9.25
CA ALA A 311 -9.34 -28.86 10.09
C ALA A 311 -10.48 -29.25 11.05
N LEU A 312 -10.61 -30.56 11.33
CA LEU A 312 -11.61 -31.15 12.24
C LEU A 312 -11.19 -31.04 13.71
#